data_9362c63228bdf420ba0a6a19ad492eb0
#
_entry.id   9362c63228bdf420ba0a6a19ad492eb0
#
_cell.length_a   1.000
_cell.length_b   1.000
_cell.length_c   1.000
_cell.angle_alpha   90.00
_cell.angle_beta   90.00
_cell.angle_gamma   90.00
#
_symmetry.space_group_name_H-M   'P 1'
#
loop_
_entity.id
_entity.type
_entity.pdbx_description
1 polymer ?
#
loop_
_entity_poly.entity_id
_entity_poly.type
_entity_poly.pdbx_seq_one_letter_code
_entity_poly.pdbx_strand_id
1 'polypeptide(L)'
;MIYLDHAATTPVSEEVAHAVYDTLVSGWGNPSSQYPIGKQARDAVAAARETIAAALGCKSEQFVFTSCGSESDNWAVRLALHQNRHAGKHIITTAVEHSAILETCKALEQEGCSVTYLKPDKNGDITASQVESALRDDTALVTMMLVNNETGCIFPVAEVAQFLKAKKSRALLHTDAVQAFLKIPFRA
;
A
#
# COMPACT_ATOMS: atom_id res chain seq x y z
N MET A 1 -17.46 18.67 20.69
CA MET A 1 -16.36 18.95 19.71
C MET A 1 -16.68 18.16 18.46
N ILE A 2 -16.58 18.77 17.27
CA ILE A 2 -16.70 18.04 15.98
C ILE A 2 -15.27 17.76 15.52
N TYR A 3 -14.92 16.48 15.36
CA TYR A 3 -13.60 16.05 14.90
C TYR A 3 -13.71 15.59 13.44
N LEU A 4 -12.92 16.21 12.54
CA LEU A 4 -12.98 15.97 11.10
C LEU A 4 -11.63 15.50 10.50
N ASP A 5 -10.58 15.37 11.31
CA ASP A 5 -9.24 14.98 10.83
C ASP A 5 -8.99 13.47 10.98
N HIS A 6 -9.86 12.66 10.38
CA HIS A 6 -9.72 11.20 10.39
C HIS A 6 -8.55 10.68 9.54
N ALA A 7 -7.86 11.57 8.82
CA ALA A 7 -6.62 11.22 8.12
C ALA A 7 -5.43 11.16 9.09
N ALA A 8 -5.41 12.04 10.11
CA ALA A 8 -4.37 12.02 11.13
C ALA A 8 -4.54 10.85 12.10
N THR A 9 -5.76 10.67 12.65
CA THR A 9 -6.08 9.58 13.57
C THR A 9 -7.58 9.33 13.63
N THR A 10 -7.97 8.14 14.05
CA THR A 10 -9.38 7.76 14.22
C THR A 10 -9.55 7.08 15.59
N PRO A 11 -10.57 7.42 16.37
CA PRO A 11 -10.87 6.72 17.61
C PRO A 11 -11.06 5.22 17.35
N VAL A 12 -10.47 4.40 18.20
CA VAL A 12 -10.71 2.95 18.19
C VAL A 12 -12.11 2.70 18.71
N SER A 13 -12.91 1.90 18.01
CA SER A 13 -14.24 1.50 18.51
C SER A 13 -14.12 0.59 19.73
N GLU A 14 -15.15 0.60 20.58
CA GLU A 14 -15.18 -0.26 21.78
C GLU A 14 -15.04 -1.75 21.42
N GLU A 15 -15.68 -2.19 20.33
CA GLU A 15 -15.60 -3.57 19.84
C GLU A 15 -14.16 -3.96 19.49
N VAL A 16 -13.43 -3.09 18.77
CA VAL A 16 -12.03 -3.32 18.42
C VAL A 16 -11.15 -3.28 19.68
N ALA A 17 -11.37 -2.34 20.59
CA ALA A 17 -10.64 -2.25 21.85
C ALA A 17 -10.79 -3.52 22.69
N HIS A 18 -12.02 -4.05 22.80
CA HIS A 18 -12.29 -5.31 23.48
C HIS A 18 -11.61 -6.51 22.79
N ALA A 19 -11.69 -6.60 21.47
CA ALA A 19 -11.01 -7.68 20.73
C ALA A 19 -9.48 -7.66 20.92
N VAL A 20 -8.87 -6.48 20.96
CA VAL A 20 -7.44 -6.33 21.27
C VAL A 20 -7.14 -6.77 22.69
N TYR A 21 -7.93 -6.32 23.68
CA TYR A 21 -7.77 -6.71 25.07
C TYR A 21 -7.87 -8.23 25.26
N ASP A 22 -8.93 -8.86 24.73
CA ASP A 22 -9.16 -10.28 24.83
C ASP A 22 -8.02 -11.10 24.19
N THR A 23 -7.51 -10.63 23.05
CA THR A 23 -6.38 -11.26 22.37
C THR A 23 -5.10 -11.15 23.21
N LEU A 24 -4.83 -10.00 23.82
CA LEU A 24 -3.66 -9.82 24.70
C LEU A 24 -3.72 -10.69 25.95
N VAL A 25 -4.91 -10.87 26.54
CA VAL A 25 -5.11 -11.62 27.79
C VAL A 25 -5.19 -13.12 27.53
N SER A 26 -5.87 -13.56 26.46
CA SER A 26 -6.20 -14.97 26.22
C SER A 26 -5.48 -15.57 25.02
N GLY A 27 -5.05 -14.76 24.04
CA GLY A 27 -4.46 -15.20 22.76
C GLY A 27 -2.92 -15.22 22.73
N TRP A 28 -2.27 -15.29 23.88
CA TRP A 28 -0.81 -15.15 24.02
C TRP A 28 0.03 -16.32 23.49
N GLY A 29 -0.58 -17.34 22.89
CA GLY A 29 0.13 -18.50 22.34
C GLY A 29 1.05 -18.15 21.19
N ASN A 30 2.19 -18.86 21.09
CA ASN A 30 3.08 -18.74 19.93
C ASN A 30 2.48 -19.54 18.76
N PRO A 31 2.12 -18.90 17.61
CA PRO A 31 1.52 -19.60 16.47
C PRO A 31 2.41 -20.70 15.86
N SER A 32 3.73 -20.68 16.10
CA SER A 32 4.67 -21.69 15.61
C SER A 32 4.70 -22.94 16.48
N SER A 33 4.13 -22.91 17.70
CA SER A 33 4.10 -24.05 18.60
C SER A 33 3.06 -25.10 18.18
N GLN A 34 3.37 -26.38 18.42
CA GLN A 34 2.51 -27.51 17.99
C GLN A 34 1.45 -27.91 19.02
N TYR A 35 1.55 -27.43 20.26
CA TYR A 35 0.58 -27.75 21.32
C TYR A 35 -0.67 -26.85 21.23
N PRO A 36 -1.76 -27.18 21.97
CA PRO A 36 -3.09 -26.58 21.75
C PRO A 36 -3.14 -25.06 21.74
N ILE A 37 -2.44 -24.38 22.65
CA ILE A 37 -2.46 -22.91 22.75
C ILE A 37 -1.76 -22.24 21.54
N GLY A 38 -0.71 -22.88 20.99
CA GLY A 38 -0.07 -22.42 19.77
C GLY A 38 -0.97 -22.63 18.54
N LYS A 39 -1.73 -23.73 18.51
CA LYS A 39 -2.72 -23.99 17.47
C LYS A 39 -3.82 -22.93 17.48
N GLN A 40 -4.37 -22.60 18.66
CA GLN A 40 -5.39 -21.56 18.80
C GLN A 40 -4.90 -20.20 18.27
N ALA A 41 -3.69 -19.80 18.64
CA ALA A 41 -3.10 -18.56 18.14
C ALA A 41 -2.91 -18.57 16.62
N ARG A 42 -2.46 -19.68 16.05
CA ARG A 42 -2.31 -19.83 14.59
C ARG A 42 -3.64 -19.74 13.86
N ASP A 43 -4.67 -20.41 14.37
CA ASP A 43 -6.01 -20.42 13.78
C ASP A 43 -6.62 -18.99 13.83
N ALA A 44 -6.42 -18.25 14.92
CA ALA A 44 -6.84 -16.84 15.03
C ALA A 44 -6.14 -15.93 14.02
N VAL A 45 -4.81 -16.05 13.85
CA VAL A 45 -4.05 -15.29 12.84
C VAL A 45 -4.51 -15.66 11.43
N ALA A 46 -4.77 -16.93 11.15
CA ALA A 46 -5.26 -17.38 9.84
C ALA A 46 -6.63 -16.78 9.53
N ALA A 47 -7.57 -16.82 10.47
CA ALA A 47 -8.90 -16.23 10.32
C ALA A 47 -8.85 -14.71 10.08
N ALA A 48 -8.01 -13.98 10.82
CA ALA A 48 -7.80 -12.55 10.61
C ALA A 48 -7.25 -12.27 9.21
N ARG A 49 -6.28 -13.06 8.75
CA ARG A 49 -5.69 -12.96 7.41
C ARG A 49 -6.73 -13.18 6.32
N GLU A 50 -7.57 -14.21 6.44
CA GLU A 50 -8.65 -14.50 5.49
C GLU A 50 -9.67 -13.35 5.42
N THR A 51 -10.06 -12.80 6.56
CA THR A 51 -11.00 -11.67 6.63
C THR A 51 -10.47 -10.44 5.91
N ILE A 52 -9.21 -10.07 6.15
CA ILE A 52 -8.60 -8.90 5.50
C ILE A 52 -8.38 -9.17 4.00
N ALA A 53 -7.90 -10.35 3.63
CA ALA A 53 -7.71 -10.72 2.22
C ALA A 53 -9.03 -10.69 1.44
N ALA A 54 -10.12 -11.18 2.03
CA ALA A 54 -11.46 -11.09 1.43
C ALA A 54 -11.90 -9.63 1.21
N ALA A 55 -11.64 -8.73 2.17
CA ALA A 55 -11.94 -7.31 2.03
C ALA A 55 -11.11 -6.63 0.93
N LEU A 56 -9.86 -7.07 0.72
CA LEU A 56 -8.98 -6.59 -0.35
C LEU A 56 -9.30 -7.23 -1.71
N GLY A 57 -10.03 -8.34 -1.74
CA GLY A 57 -10.31 -9.12 -2.95
C GLY A 57 -9.14 -9.96 -3.44
N CYS A 58 -8.20 -10.30 -2.55
CA CYS A 58 -7.04 -11.13 -2.82
C CYS A 58 -7.12 -12.47 -2.06
N LYS A 59 -6.14 -13.37 -2.31
CA LYS A 59 -6.02 -14.63 -1.57
C LYS A 59 -5.26 -14.40 -0.26
N SER A 60 -5.54 -15.17 0.78
CA SER A 60 -4.89 -15.06 2.09
C SER A 60 -3.36 -15.23 2.03
N GLU A 61 -2.86 -16.04 1.10
CA GLU A 61 -1.42 -16.25 0.88
C GLU A 61 -0.72 -15.03 0.27
N GLN A 62 -1.47 -14.11 -0.34
CA GLN A 62 -0.97 -12.87 -0.92
C GLN A 62 -0.91 -11.71 0.08
N PHE A 63 -1.50 -11.91 1.27
CA PHE A 63 -1.55 -10.90 2.31
C PHE A 63 -0.44 -11.11 3.35
N VAL A 64 0.28 -10.05 3.69
CA VAL A 64 1.36 -10.06 4.68
C VAL A 64 1.10 -8.98 5.73
N PHE A 65 1.18 -9.35 7.02
CA PHE A 65 1.20 -8.39 8.11
C PHE A 65 2.57 -7.74 8.23
N THR A 66 2.60 -6.43 8.40
CA THR A 66 3.77 -5.63 8.69
C THR A 66 3.55 -4.81 9.96
N SER A 67 4.57 -4.16 10.47
CA SER A 67 4.46 -3.34 11.68
C SER A 67 3.70 -2.03 11.44
N CYS A 68 3.77 -1.49 10.23
CA CYS A 68 3.12 -0.23 9.85
C CYS A 68 3.13 -0.01 8.33
N GLY A 69 2.42 1.02 7.85
CA GLY A 69 2.39 1.42 6.45
C GLY A 69 3.77 1.73 5.89
N SER A 70 4.63 2.42 6.66
CA SER A 70 5.99 2.74 6.22
C SER A 70 6.85 1.51 5.93
N GLU A 71 6.71 0.44 6.72
CA GLU A 71 7.37 -0.84 6.43
C GLU A 71 6.80 -1.46 5.15
N SER A 72 5.46 -1.47 5.02
CA SER A 72 4.79 -2.02 3.83
C SER A 72 5.25 -1.33 2.55
N ASP A 73 5.24 0.01 2.52
CA ASP A 73 5.63 0.80 1.37
C ASP A 73 7.09 0.58 0.97
N ASN A 74 8.00 0.67 1.96
CA ASN A 74 9.42 0.42 1.71
C ASN A 74 9.65 -0.97 1.15
N TRP A 75 9.01 -1.97 1.75
CA TRP A 75 9.18 -3.36 1.33
C TRP A 75 8.58 -3.59 -0.06
N ALA A 76 7.37 -3.10 -0.32
CA ALA A 76 6.69 -3.24 -1.60
C ALA A 76 7.49 -2.59 -2.74
N VAL A 77 7.95 -1.35 -2.57
CA VAL A 77 8.72 -0.61 -3.58
C VAL A 77 10.06 -1.32 -3.88
N ARG A 78 10.82 -1.67 -2.85
CA ARG A 78 12.11 -2.34 -3.02
C ARG A 78 11.97 -3.74 -3.61
N LEU A 79 10.96 -4.51 -3.16
CA LEU A 79 10.69 -5.84 -3.69
C LEU A 79 10.24 -5.79 -5.16
N ALA A 80 9.37 -4.84 -5.51
CA ALA A 80 8.92 -4.64 -6.89
C ALA A 80 10.10 -4.38 -7.83
N LEU A 81 11.01 -3.49 -7.45
CA LEU A 81 12.22 -3.21 -8.25
C LEU A 81 13.15 -4.42 -8.34
N HIS A 82 13.35 -5.14 -7.23
CA HIS A 82 14.17 -6.35 -7.23
C HIS A 82 13.62 -7.44 -8.15
N GLN A 83 12.32 -7.71 -8.05
CA GLN A 83 11.64 -8.69 -8.89
C GLN A 83 11.60 -8.26 -10.35
N ASN A 84 11.40 -6.97 -10.61
CA ASN A 84 11.26 -6.41 -11.95
C ASN A 84 12.55 -5.77 -12.50
N ARG A 85 13.73 -6.16 -11.97
CA ARG A 85 15.04 -5.60 -12.37
C ARG A 85 15.33 -5.70 -13.86
N HIS A 86 14.67 -6.63 -14.58
CA HIS A 86 14.82 -6.80 -16.02
C HIS A 86 14.05 -5.77 -16.84
N ALA A 87 13.08 -5.06 -16.27
CA ALA A 87 12.36 -3.98 -16.92
C ALA A 87 13.18 -2.69 -16.96
N GLY A 88 13.97 -2.43 -15.92
CA GLY A 88 14.81 -1.23 -15.83
C GLY A 88 14.96 -0.72 -14.40
N LYS A 89 15.31 0.57 -14.27
CA LYS A 89 15.52 1.26 -12.99
C LYS A 89 14.75 2.58 -12.89
N HIS A 90 13.80 2.81 -13.78
CA HIS A 90 12.98 4.02 -13.72
C HIS A 90 11.73 3.78 -12.86
N ILE A 91 11.43 4.75 -12.00
CA ILE A 91 10.27 4.78 -11.12
C ILE A 91 9.45 6.02 -11.45
N ILE A 92 8.14 5.88 -11.55
CA ILE A 92 7.21 7.00 -11.60
C ILE A 92 6.49 7.05 -10.26
N THR A 93 6.49 8.22 -9.62
CA THR A 93 5.75 8.47 -8.37
C THR A 93 5.14 9.87 -8.39
N THR A 94 4.38 10.24 -7.37
CA THR A 94 3.86 11.60 -7.24
C THR A 94 4.72 12.43 -6.28
N ALA A 95 4.72 13.73 -6.44
CA ALA A 95 5.42 14.64 -5.53
C ALA A 95 4.70 14.84 -4.18
N VAL A 96 3.53 14.25 -4.03
CA VAL A 96 2.63 14.39 -2.86
C VAL A 96 2.35 13.07 -2.16
N GLU A 97 3.22 12.07 -2.38
CA GLU A 97 3.19 10.82 -1.63
C GLU A 97 3.51 11.03 -0.15
N HIS A 98 3.13 10.05 0.66
CA HIS A 98 3.60 9.98 2.05
C HIS A 98 5.14 9.91 2.10
N SER A 99 5.74 10.46 3.16
CA SER A 99 7.20 10.48 3.36
C SER A 99 7.83 9.08 3.26
N ALA A 100 7.14 8.01 3.61
CA ALA A 100 7.60 6.63 3.47
C ALA A 100 7.98 6.30 2.01
N ILE A 101 7.17 6.75 1.03
CA ILE A 101 7.46 6.57 -0.40
C ILE A 101 8.52 7.55 -0.86
N LEU A 102 8.38 8.84 -0.52
CA LEU A 102 9.31 9.88 -1.00
C LEU A 102 10.75 9.62 -0.55
N GLU A 103 10.96 9.29 0.73
CA GLU A 103 12.30 8.99 1.25
C GLU A 103 12.85 7.67 0.69
N THR A 104 12.00 6.67 0.46
CA THR A 104 12.40 5.43 -0.23
C THR A 104 12.85 5.73 -1.66
N CYS A 105 12.11 6.56 -2.40
CA CYS A 105 12.50 6.95 -3.76
C CYS A 105 13.83 7.71 -3.78
N LYS A 106 14.04 8.68 -2.86
CA LYS A 106 15.31 9.40 -2.73
C LYS A 106 16.49 8.46 -2.42
N ALA A 107 16.30 7.47 -1.56
CA ALA A 107 17.34 6.48 -1.28
C ALA A 107 17.64 5.65 -2.52
N LEU A 108 16.62 5.24 -3.28
CA LEU A 108 16.79 4.49 -4.52
C LEU A 108 17.48 5.31 -5.63
N GLU A 109 17.30 6.64 -5.68
CA GLU A 109 18.06 7.51 -6.57
C GLU A 109 19.58 7.45 -6.26
N GLN A 110 19.94 7.44 -4.97
CA GLN A 110 21.34 7.27 -4.54
C GLN A 110 21.88 5.87 -4.90
N GLU A 111 21.01 4.87 -5.01
CA GLU A 111 21.33 3.51 -5.44
C GLU A 111 21.34 3.35 -6.98
N GLY A 112 21.14 4.45 -7.73
CA GLY A 112 21.24 4.51 -9.19
C GLY A 112 19.93 4.24 -9.93
N CYS A 113 18.77 4.38 -9.28
CA CYS A 113 17.47 4.49 -9.94
C CYS A 113 17.25 5.91 -10.48
N SER A 114 16.41 6.04 -11.50
CA SER A 114 15.88 7.33 -11.93
C SER A 114 14.43 7.47 -11.50
N VAL A 115 14.04 8.60 -10.92
CA VAL A 115 12.68 8.80 -10.41
C VAL A 115 12.04 9.99 -11.10
N THR A 116 10.83 9.82 -11.62
CA THR A 116 9.97 10.91 -12.09
C THR A 116 8.91 11.20 -11.06
N TYR A 117 8.93 12.41 -10.49
CA TYR A 117 7.95 12.90 -9.53
C TYR A 117 6.87 13.71 -10.25
N LEU A 118 5.67 13.16 -10.39
CA LEU A 118 4.53 13.85 -11.01
C LEU A 118 4.01 14.92 -10.05
N LYS A 119 3.87 16.13 -10.56
CA LYS A 119 3.32 17.22 -9.77
C LYS A 119 1.81 17.31 -9.97
N PRO A 120 1.03 17.46 -8.89
CA PRO A 120 -0.40 17.71 -9.01
C PRO A 120 -0.65 19.06 -9.69
N ASP A 121 -1.84 19.20 -10.25
CA ASP A 121 -2.32 20.47 -10.76
C ASP A 121 -2.71 21.43 -9.61
N LYS A 122 -3.27 22.61 -9.96
CA LYS A 122 -3.72 23.62 -8.98
C LYS A 122 -4.87 23.14 -8.06
N ASN A 123 -5.56 22.08 -8.43
CA ASN A 123 -6.64 21.48 -7.64
C ASN A 123 -6.13 20.32 -6.76
N GLY A 124 -4.87 19.94 -6.91
CA GLY A 124 -4.27 18.80 -6.23
C GLY A 124 -4.40 17.47 -6.99
N ASP A 125 -4.89 17.49 -8.24
CA ASP A 125 -5.16 16.29 -9.02
C ASP A 125 -3.93 15.80 -9.77
N ILE A 126 -3.78 14.48 -9.85
CA ILE A 126 -2.88 13.75 -10.73
C ILE A 126 -3.72 13.01 -11.77
N THR A 127 -3.34 13.04 -13.02
CA THR A 127 -4.06 12.39 -14.11
C THR A 127 -3.34 11.15 -14.64
N ALA A 128 -4.08 10.17 -15.17
CA ALA A 128 -3.49 9.01 -15.83
C ALA A 128 -2.63 9.42 -17.05
N SER A 129 -2.96 10.50 -17.75
CA SER A 129 -2.18 11.02 -18.88
C SER A 129 -0.80 11.56 -18.48
N GLN A 130 -0.64 12.06 -17.24
CA GLN A 130 0.68 12.43 -16.72
C GLN A 130 1.57 11.19 -16.54
N VAL A 131 0.99 10.09 -16.00
CA VAL A 131 1.70 8.81 -15.89
C VAL A 131 2.05 8.27 -17.28
N GLU A 132 1.10 8.32 -18.23
CA GLU A 132 1.34 7.90 -19.61
C GLU A 132 2.50 8.67 -20.27
N SER A 133 2.54 9.98 -20.09
CA SER A 133 3.58 10.85 -20.66
C SER A 133 4.95 10.62 -20.02
N ALA A 134 4.98 10.15 -18.76
CA ALA A 134 6.21 9.85 -18.02
C ALA A 134 6.71 8.41 -18.25
N LEU A 135 5.90 7.54 -18.86
CA LEU A 135 6.24 6.13 -19.03
C LEU A 135 7.38 5.98 -20.05
N ARG A 136 8.39 5.19 -19.69
CA ARG A 136 9.56 4.88 -20.49
C ARG A 136 9.72 3.38 -20.66
N ASP A 137 10.52 2.95 -21.61
CA ASP A 137 10.81 1.52 -21.85
C ASP A 137 11.51 0.86 -20.65
N ASP A 138 12.27 1.63 -19.87
CA ASP A 138 12.98 1.21 -18.67
C ASP A 138 12.18 1.47 -17.37
N THR A 139 10.89 1.82 -17.44
CA THR A 139 10.05 1.99 -16.27
C THR A 139 9.77 0.62 -15.63
N ALA A 140 10.28 0.44 -14.42
CA ALA A 140 10.11 -0.78 -13.63
C ALA A 140 8.94 -0.72 -12.67
N LEU A 141 8.60 0.49 -12.17
CA LEU A 141 7.58 0.69 -11.15
C LEU A 141 6.84 2.00 -11.38
N VAL A 142 5.53 1.96 -11.24
CA VAL A 142 4.68 3.13 -10.99
C VAL A 142 4.16 2.98 -9.57
N THR A 143 4.40 3.96 -8.71
CA THR A 143 3.90 4.00 -7.34
C THR A 143 3.13 5.28 -7.11
N MET A 144 1.88 5.19 -6.70
CA MET A 144 1.05 6.35 -6.39
C MET A 144 0.00 5.98 -5.34
N MET A 145 -0.19 6.86 -4.36
CA MET A 145 -1.24 6.66 -3.36
C MET A 145 -2.62 6.69 -4.01
N LEU A 146 -3.57 5.97 -3.41
CA LEU A 146 -4.96 5.99 -3.92
C LEU A 146 -5.73 7.20 -3.41
N VAL A 147 -5.52 7.58 -2.14
CA VAL A 147 -6.12 8.79 -1.53
C VAL A 147 -5.04 9.57 -0.81
N ASN A 148 -4.94 10.84 -1.11
CA ASN A 148 -3.94 11.69 -0.45
C ASN A 148 -4.33 11.97 1.01
N ASN A 149 -3.38 11.78 1.91
CA ASN A 149 -3.59 11.90 3.35
C ASN A 149 -3.79 13.34 3.84
N GLU A 150 -3.39 14.35 3.07
CA GLU A 150 -3.53 15.76 3.46
C GLU A 150 -4.73 16.43 2.79
N THR A 151 -4.94 16.16 1.50
CA THR A 151 -5.98 16.83 0.69
C THR A 151 -7.26 16.02 0.51
N GLY A 152 -7.18 14.67 0.68
CA GLY A 152 -8.28 13.77 0.37
C GLY A 152 -8.52 13.53 -1.12
N CYS A 153 -7.67 14.07 -2.01
CA CYS A 153 -7.76 13.81 -3.45
C CYS A 153 -7.62 12.31 -3.75
N ILE A 154 -8.49 11.80 -4.62
CA ILE A 154 -8.47 10.40 -5.08
C ILE A 154 -7.72 10.35 -6.40
N PHE A 155 -6.63 9.58 -6.47
CA PHE A 155 -5.82 9.48 -7.67
C PHE A 155 -6.26 8.31 -8.57
N PRO A 156 -6.04 8.39 -9.90
CA PRO A 156 -6.61 7.51 -10.91
C PRO A 156 -5.87 6.16 -11.03
N VAL A 157 -5.63 5.47 -9.90
CA VAL A 157 -4.88 4.21 -9.85
C VAL A 157 -5.50 3.14 -10.77
N ALA A 158 -6.84 3.05 -10.79
CA ALA A 158 -7.53 2.07 -11.64
C ALA A 158 -7.34 2.37 -13.14
N GLU A 159 -7.36 3.64 -13.53
CA GLU A 159 -7.11 4.06 -14.93
C GLU A 159 -5.67 3.76 -15.33
N VAL A 160 -4.71 4.04 -14.43
CA VAL A 160 -3.30 3.71 -14.63
C VAL A 160 -3.11 2.21 -14.79
N ALA A 161 -3.77 1.38 -13.97
CA ALA A 161 -3.72 -0.07 -14.11
C ALA A 161 -4.22 -0.55 -15.47
N GLN A 162 -5.37 -0.01 -15.93
CA GLN A 162 -5.95 -0.34 -17.23
C GLN A 162 -5.01 0.09 -18.38
N PHE A 163 -4.46 1.28 -18.30
CA PHE A 163 -3.51 1.82 -19.26
C PHE A 163 -2.23 0.96 -19.36
N LEU A 164 -1.59 0.66 -18.23
CA LEU A 164 -0.39 -0.18 -18.20
C LEU A 164 -0.65 -1.56 -18.83
N LYS A 165 -1.83 -2.14 -18.54
CA LYS A 165 -2.27 -3.41 -19.14
C LYS A 165 -2.47 -3.28 -20.65
N ALA A 166 -3.15 -2.24 -21.12
CA ALA A 166 -3.40 -1.98 -22.54
C ALA A 166 -2.11 -1.81 -23.34
N LYS A 167 -1.14 -1.09 -22.77
CA LYS A 167 0.21 -0.90 -23.35
C LYS A 167 1.11 -2.13 -23.22
N LYS A 168 0.67 -3.18 -22.53
CA LYS A 168 1.51 -4.35 -22.20
C LYS A 168 2.83 -3.92 -21.53
N SER A 169 2.76 -2.86 -20.72
CA SER A 169 3.92 -2.35 -19.98
C SER A 169 4.46 -3.43 -19.04
N ARG A 170 5.78 -3.45 -18.87
CA ARG A 170 6.45 -4.28 -17.87
C ARG A 170 6.49 -3.64 -16.49
N ALA A 171 6.13 -2.36 -16.38
CA ALA A 171 6.08 -1.66 -15.11
C ALA A 171 5.07 -2.32 -14.16
N LEU A 172 5.48 -2.56 -12.93
CA LEU A 172 4.57 -2.94 -11.85
C LEU A 172 3.83 -1.69 -11.35
N LEU A 173 2.63 -1.87 -10.83
CA LEU A 173 1.86 -0.82 -10.18
C LEU A 173 1.78 -1.11 -8.68
N HIS A 174 2.17 -0.15 -7.89
CA HIS A 174 2.02 -0.13 -6.43
C HIS A 174 1.11 1.03 -6.03
N THR A 175 0.32 0.84 -4.99
CA THR A 175 -0.47 1.91 -4.39
C THR A 175 -0.39 1.88 -2.87
N ASP A 176 -0.08 3.03 -2.25
CA ASP A 176 -0.37 3.26 -0.85
C ASP A 176 -1.89 3.49 -0.69
N ALA A 177 -2.55 2.57 -0.01
CA ALA A 177 -3.99 2.61 0.22
C ALA A 177 -4.36 2.86 1.69
N VAL A 178 -3.43 3.35 2.52
CA VAL A 178 -3.66 3.61 3.96
C VAL A 178 -4.89 4.49 4.18
N GLN A 179 -5.07 5.53 3.37
CA GLN A 179 -6.25 6.41 3.50
C GLN A 179 -7.49 5.89 2.75
N ALA A 180 -7.33 4.86 1.92
CA ALA A 180 -8.41 4.33 1.08
C ALA A 180 -9.06 3.07 1.65
N PHE A 181 -8.29 2.21 2.34
CA PHE A 181 -8.76 0.90 2.80
C PHE A 181 -9.98 1.03 3.70
N LEU A 182 -11.05 0.30 3.35
CA LEU A 182 -12.39 0.34 3.98
C LEU A 182 -13.09 1.69 3.96
N LYS A 183 -12.54 2.74 3.31
CA LYS A 183 -13.17 4.06 3.17
C LYS A 183 -13.74 4.26 1.76
N ILE A 184 -13.02 3.80 0.73
CA ILE A 184 -13.51 3.80 -0.65
C ILE A 184 -13.38 2.39 -1.25
N PRO A 185 -14.28 2.00 -2.19
CA PRO A 185 -14.20 0.68 -2.80
C PRO A 185 -12.99 0.57 -3.75
N PHE A 186 -12.14 -0.41 -3.51
CA PHE A 186 -11.12 -0.86 -4.46
C PHE A 186 -10.84 -2.36 -4.24
N ARG A 187 -10.13 -2.96 -5.17
CA ARG A 187 -9.65 -4.35 -5.08
C ARG A 187 -8.18 -4.41 -5.48
N ALA A 188 -7.40 -5.22 -4.77
CA ALA A 188 -6.00 -5.47 -5.06
C ALA A 188 -5.82 -6.47 -6.22
#